data_fe8710bcc0b6647bc9e36b0d9d508d37
#
_entry.id   fe8710bcc0b6647bc9e36b0d9d508d37
#
_cell.length_a   1.000
_cell.length_b   1.000
_cell.length_c   1.000
_cell.angle_alpha   90.00
_cell.angle_beta   90.00
_cell.angle_gamma   90.00
#
_symmetry.space_group_name_H-M   'P 1'
#
loop_
_entity.id
_entity.type
_entity.pdbx_description
1 polymer ?
#
loop_
_entity_poly.entity_id
_entity_poly.type
_entity_poly.pdbx_seq_one_letter_code
_entity_poly.pdbx_strand_id
1 'polypeptide(L)'
;MNVFFFIAASVAVISTIMAISGRNAIHSLLYLILSLLAISVVFYLLDAPFVAALEVIIYAGAIMVLFIFVTMMLNIGSERKMENKWLTPRMWIAPSILAAILFFDFIIALKNMQASLPDNHGILPKQVGISLFSTYLLAVEIAAILLMAGVIGAYHLGSQKKKVTHRFLEK
;
A
#
# COMPACT_ATOMS: atom_id res chain seq x y z
N MET A 1 12.47 10.58 19.93
CA MET A 1 11.31 9.81 19.46
C MET A 1 10.24 10.70 18.83
N ASN A 2 9.82 11.78 19.47
CA ASN A 2 8.64 12.53 19.02
C ASN A 2 8.77 13.27 17.68
N VAL A 3 9.94 13.80 17.32
CA VAL A 3 10.10 14.60 16.07
C VAL A 3 10.00 13.71 14.83
N PHE A 4 10.67 12.57 14.81
CA PHE A 4 10.62 11.63 13.69
C PHE A 4 9.21 11.07 13.44
N PHE A 5 8.50 10.76 14.54
CA PHE A 5 7.10 10.35 14.47
C PHE A 5 6.22 11.42 13.81
N PHE A 6 6.35 12.68 14.20
CA PHE A 6 5.57 13.76 13.61
C PHE A 6 5.92 14.03 12.16
N ILE A 7 7.19 13.86 11.76
CA ILE A 7 7.61 13.98 10.36
C ILE A 7 6.96 12.86 9.54
N ALA A 8 7.11 11.59 9.93
CA ALA A 8 6.50 10.47 9.22
C ALA A 8 4.97 10.57 9.15
N ALA A 9 4.31 10.93 10.26
CA ALA A 9 2.87 11.15 10.31
C ALA A 9 2.41 12.30 9.39
N SER A 10 3.16 13.40 9.33
CA SER A 10 2.87 14.52 8.44
C SER A 10 3.00 14.10 6.97
N VAL A 11 4.04 13.34 6.62
CA VAL A 11 4.23 12.81 5.27
C VAL A 11 3.08 11.88 4.90
N ALA A 12 2.62 11.01 5.82
CA ALA A 12 1.48 10.13 5.59
C ALA A 12 0.21 10.92 5.27
N VAL A 13 -0.12 11.91 6.08
CA VAL A 13 -1.33 12.75 5.89
C VAL A 13 -1.26 13.54 4.59
N ILE A 14 -0.15 14.23 4.31
CA ILE A 14 0.03 15.03 3.09
C ILE A 14 -0.08 14.13 1.86
N SER A 15 0.59 12.97 1.87
CA SER A 15 0.55 12.02 0.76
C SER A 15 -0.86 11.46 0.54
N THR A 16 -1.63 11.18 1.61
CA THR A 16 -3.02 10.74 1.51
C THR A 16 -3.92 11.82 0.89
N ILE A 17 -3.78 13.07 1.32
CA ILE A 17 -4.53 14.19 0.75
C ILE A 17 -4.21 14.35 -0.73
N MET A 18 -2.94 14.24 -1.12
CA MET A 18 -2.52 14.32 -2.52
C MET A 18 -3.01 13.12 -3.34
N ALA A 19 -3.07 11.92 -2.74
CA ALA A 19 -3.63 10.74 -3.39
C ALA A 19 -5.11 10.90 -3.73
N ILE A 20 -5.90 11.46 -2.81
CA ILE A 20 -7.35 11.66 -3.00
C ILE A 20 -7.62 12.85 -3.94
N SER A 21 -6.83 13.90 -3.87
CA SER A 21 -7.00 15.10 -4.68
C SER A 21 -6.49 14.94 -6.12
N GLY A 22 -5.76 13.87 -6.41
CA GLY A 22 -5.13 13.62 -7.70
C GLY A 22 -6.15 13.30 -8.79
N ARG A 23 -6.06 13.99 -9.95
CA ARG A 23 -6.87 13.70 -11.14
C ARG A 23 -6.30 12.56 -11.98
N ASN A 24 -5.02 12.24 -11.81
CA ASN A 24 -4.32 11.21 -12.55
C ASN A 24 -4.18 9.97 -11.68
N ALA A 25 -4.80 8.85 -12.08
CA ALA A 25 -4.80 7.60 -11.32
C ALA A 25 -3.39 7.11 -10.96
N ILE A 26 -2.42 7.18 -11.89
CA ILE A 26 -1.05 6.73 -11.66
C ILE A 26 -0.36 7.59 -10.60
N HIS A 27 -0.50 8.92 -10.69
CA HIS A 27 0.07 9.82 -9.68
C HIS A 27 -0.59 9.66 -8.31
N SER A 28 -1.91 9.48 -8.28
CA SER A 28 -2.65 9.21 -7.03
C SER A 28 -2.17 7.92 -6.37
N LEU A 29 -1.93 6.86 -7.14
CA LEU A 29 -1.39 5.60 -6.62
C LEU A 29 0.05 5.75 -6.09
N LEU A 30 0.90 6.55 -6.74
CA LEU A 30 2.24 6.83 -6.22
C LEU A 30 2.21 7.54 -4.87
N TYR A 31 1.33 8.54 -4.70
CA TYR A 31 1.15 9.19 -3.40
C TYR A 31 0.55 8.25 -2.35
N LEU A 32 -0.33 7.33 -2.75
CA LEU A 32 -0.88 6.33 -1.84
C LEU A 32 0.19 5.35 -1.36
N ILE A 33 1.07 4.88 -2.25
CA ILE A 33 2.24 4.06 -1.86
C ILE A 33 3.11 4.82 -0.84
N LEU A 34 3.38 6.07 -1.11
CA LEU A 34 4.20 6.90 -0.23
C LEU A 34 3.55 7.07 1.15
N SER A 35 2.22 7.23 1.19
CA SER A 35 1.46 7.27 2.45
C SER A 35 1.58 5.97 3.24
N LEU A 36 1.43 4.82 2.57
CA LEU A 36 1.55 3.49 3.20
C LEU A 36 2.97 3.24 3.73
N LEU A 37 4.00 3.65 2.98
CA LEU A 37 5.38 3.58 3.45
C LEU A 37 5.62 4.48 4.67
N ALA A 38 5.01 5.67 4.70
CA ALA A 38 5.10 6.56 5.85
C ALA A 38 4.39 5.97 7.09
N ILE A 39 3.23 5.31 6.90
CA ILE A 39 2.55 4.56 7.97
C ILE A 39 3.43 3.42 8.50
N SER A 40 4.12 2.71 7.62
CA SER A 40 5.08 1.67 8.03
C SER A 40 6.20 2.24 8.91
N VAL A 41 6.75 3.42 8.58
CA VAL A 41 7.75 4.09 9.43
C VAL A 41 7.14 4.49 10.78
N VAL A 42 5.90 4.95 10.80
CA VAL A 42 5.17 5.23 12.05
C VAL A 42 5.05 3.97 12.92
N PHE A 43 4.65 2.83 12.36
CA PHE A 43 4.60 1.57 13.10
C PHE A 43 5.98 1.16 13.63
N TYR A 44 7.02 1.34 12.84
CA TYR A 44 8.39 1.06 13.25
C TYR A 44 8.80 1.91 14.47
N LEU A 45 8.48 3.20 14.46
CA LEU A 45 8.76 4.14 15.55
C LEU A 45 7.90 3.90 16.80
N LEU A 46 6.80 3.15 16.68
CA LEU A 46 5.94 2.70 17.78
C LEU A 46 6.35 1.32 18.35
N ASP A 47 7.59 0.89 18.11
CA ASP A 47 8.13 -0.40 18.57
C ASP A 47 7.36 -1.63 18.03
N ALA A 48 6.74 -1.50 16.84
CA ALA A 48 6.02 -2.57 16.14
C ALA A 48 6.69 -2.95 14.80
N PRO A 49 7.97 -3.38 14.78
CA PRO A 49 8.72 -3.59 13.53
C PRO A 49 8.14 -4.70 12.66
N PHE A 50 7.51 -5.70 13.26
CA PHE A 50 6.87 -6.78 12.50
C PHE A 50 5.65 -6.28 11.73
N VAL A 51 4.81 -5.44 12.35
CA VAL A 51 3.65 -4.83 11.69
C VAL A 51 4.10 -3.86 10.59
N ALA A 52 5.16 -3.10 10.84
CA ALA A 52 5.77 -2.23 9.84
C ALA A 52 6.22 -3.01 8.60
N ALA A 53 6.86 -4.17 8.79
CA ALA A 53 7.27 -5.02 7.68
C ALA A 53 6.07 -5.59 6.91
N LEU A 54 5.00 -6.01 7.59
CA LEU A 54 3.77 -6.49 6.97
C LEU A 54 3.08 -5.40 6.15
N GLU A 55 3.06 -4.16 6.63
CA GLU A 55 2.53 -3.00 5.91
C GLU A 55 3.23 -2.82 4.57
N VAL A 56 4.58 -2.86 4.55
CA VAL A 56 5.35 -2.75 3.31
C VAL A 56 5.10 -3.93 2.37
N ILE A 57 5.13 -5.16 2.89
CA ILE A 57 5.03 -6.36 2.06
C ILE A 57 3.63 -6.51 1.46
N ILE A 58 2.59 -6.35 2.26
CA ILE A 58 1.21 -6.63 1.85
C ILE A 58 0.57 -5.42 1.18
N TYR A 59 0.59 -4.25 1.84
CA TYR A 59 -0.12 -3.06 1.34
C TYR A 59 0.69 -2.33 0.27
N ALA A 60 1.87 -1.83 0.60
CA ALA A 60 2.68 -1.09 -0.37
C ALA A 60 3.26 -2.01 -1.47
N GLY A 61 3.57 -3.26 -1.15
CA GLY A 61 4.07 -4.26 -2.09
C GLY A 61 2.95 -4.92 -2.91
N ALA A 62 2.26 -5.90 -2.33
CA ALA A 62 1.35 -6.76 -3.09
C ALA A 62 0.13 -6.01 -3.63
N ILE A 63 -0.61 -5.30 -2.77
CA ILE A 63 -1.87 -4.67 -3.15
C ILE A 63 -1.64 -3.49 -4.08
N MET A 64 -0.72 -2.59 -3.75
CA MET A 64 -0.47 -1.40 -4.56
C MET A 64 0.15 -1.72 -5.91
N VAL A 65 1.06 -2.69 -5.98
CA VAL A 65 1.64 -3.14 -7.26
C VAL A 65 0.55 -3.74 -8.16
N LEU A 66 -0.37 -4.53 -7.58
CA LEU A 66 -1.53 -5.03 -8.32
C LEU A 66 -2.40 -3.89 -8.87
N PHE A 67 -2.68 -2.86 -8.06
CA PHE A 67 -3.46 -1.69 -8.49
C PHE A 67 -2.79 -0.93 -9.63
N ILE A 68 -1.47 -0.70 -9.55
CA ILE A 68 -0.71 -0.05 -10.64
C ILE A 68 -0.82 -0.88 -11.92
N PHE A 69 -0.63 -2.18 -11.82
CA PHE A 69 -0.71 -3.09 -12.97
C PHE A 69 -2.10 -3.06 -13.61
N VAL A 70 -3.15 -3.14 -12.80
CA VAL A 70 -4.54 -3.11 -13.29
C VAL A 70 -4.87 -1.75 -13.93
N THR A 71 -4.50 -0.65 -13.31
CA THR A 71 -4.77 0.69 -13.86
C THR A 71 -4.01 0.94 -15.16
N MET A 72 -2.81 0.40 -15.29
CA MET A 72 -2.03 0.46 -16.52
C MET A 72 -2.64 -0.42 -17.62
N MET A 73 -3.14 -1.62 -17.28
CA MET A 73 -3.81 -2.50 -18.25
C MET A 73 -5.16 -1.96 -18.71
N LEU A 74 -5.95 -1.39 -17.82
CA LEU A 74 -7.29 -0.86 -18.14
C LEU A 74 -7.24 0.41 -18.99
N ASN A 75 -6.05 1.00 -19.19
CA ASN A 75 -5.87 2.22 -20.00
C ASN A 75 -6.91 3.32 -19.66
N ILE A 76 -7.17 3.52 -18.36
CA ILE A 76 -8.20 4.43 -17.79
C ILE A 76 -7.86 5.92 -18.06
N GLY A 77 -6.99 6.20 -18.97
CA GLY A 77 -6.56 7.54 -19.32
C GLY A 77 -6.64 7.80 -20.81
N SER A 78 -7.69 7.32 -21.48
CA SER A 78 -7.78 7.43 -22.92
C SER A 78 -8.10 8.84 -23.41
N GLU A 79 -7.08 9.66 -23.53
CA GLU A 79 -6.93 10.56 -24.67
C GLU A 79 -5.44 10.70 -24.96
N ARG A 80 -4.94 9.96 -25.93
CA ARG A 80 -3.54 10.01 -26.41
C ARG A 80 -3.00 11.42 -26.70
N LYS A 81 -3.87 12.42 -26.81
CA LYS A 81 -3.49 13.82 -26.98
C LYS A 81 -3.06 14.53 -25.69
N MET A 82 -3.31 13.95 -24.51
CA MET A 82 -2.86 14.49 -23.22
C MET A 82 -1.58 13.82 -22.69
N GLU A 83 -1.12 12.73 -23.26
CA GLU A 83 -0.02 11.92 -22.75
C GLU A 83 1.30 12.70 -22.68
N ASN A 84 1.56 13.58 -23.65
CA ASN A 84 2.75 14.44 -23.64
C ASN A 84 2.71 15.56 -22.58
N LYS A 85 1.55 15.86 -21.97
CA LYS A 85 1.42 16.83 -20.89
C LYS A 85 1.57 16.19 -19.50
N TRP A 86 1.46 14.87 -19.40
CA TRP A 86 1.45 14.14 -18.12
C TRP A 86 2.85 13.67 -17.68
N LEU A 87 3.83 13.69 -18.58
CA LEU A 87 5.21 13.31 -18.31
C LEU A 87 6.13 14.53 -18.06
N THR A 88 5.56 15.65 -17.65
CA THR A 88 6.41 16.80 -17.28
C THR A 88 7.21 16.45 -16.02
N PRO A 89 8.55 16.58 -16.05
CA PRO A 89 9.43 16.28 -14.92
C PRO A 89 9.03 17.04 -13.64
N ARG A 90 8.32 18.14 -13.78
CA ARG A 90 7.82 18.96 -12.67
C ARG A 90 6.79 18.22 -11.78
N MET A 91 6.05 17.26 -12.32
CA MET A 91 5.06 16.48 -11.55
C MET A 91 5.71 15.44 -10.63
N TRP A 92 6.94 15.03 -10.92
CA TRP A 92 7.71 14.09 -10.12
C TRP A 92 8.43 14.73 -8.93
N ILE A 93 8.58 16.06 -8.92
CA ILE A 93 9.31 16.78 -7.87
C ILE A 93 8.65 16.57 -6.51
N ALA A 94 7.34 16.71 -6.40
CA ALA A 94 6.65 16.61 -5.11
C ALA A 94 6.70 15.17 -4.51
N PRO A 95 6.40 14.08 -5.26
CA PRO A 95 6.59 12.72 -4.74
C PRO A 95 8.04 12.42 -4.37
N SER A 96 9.01 12.89 -5.16
CA SER A 96 10.44 12.65 -4.91
C SER A 96 10.93 13.35 -3.64
N ILE A 97 10.48 14.57 -3.38
CA ILE A 97 10.83 15.30 -2.16
C ILE A 97 10.26 14.59 -0.93
N LEU A 98 8.97 14.19 -0.96
CA LEU A 98 8.34 13.48 0.14
C LEU A 98 9.00 12.11 0.39
N ALA A 99 9.34 11.39 -0.68
CA ALA A 99 10.08 10.12 -0.60
C ALA A 99 11.47 10.31 0.01
N ALA A 100 12.19 11.36 -0.38
CA ALA A 100 13.52 11.67 0.15
C ALA A 100 13.47 12.04 1.65
N ILE A 101 12.48 12.83 2.07
CA ILE A 101 12.26 13.17 3.47
C ILE A 101 11.99 11.90 4.28
N LEU A 102 11.09 11.03 3.83
CA LEU A 102 10.75 9.78 4.49
C LEU A 102 11.96 8.83 4.56
N PHE A 103 12.71 8.71 3.48
CA PHE A 103 13.90 7.87 3.42
C PHE A 103 14.98 8.33 4.41
N PHE A 104 15.20 9.63 4.50
CA PHE A 104 16.16 10.22 5.43
C PHE A 104 15.71 10.03 6.88
N ASP A 105 14.43 10.26 7.17
CA ASP A 105 13.82 10.02 8.48
C ASP A 105 13.98 8.56 8.92
N PHE A 106 13.73 7.61 8.02
CA PHE A 106 13.89 6.18 8.27
C PHE A 106 15.35 5.78 8.56
N ILE A 107 16.31 6.31 7.78
CA ILE A 107 17.75 6.04 8.03
C ILE A 107 18.17 6.54 9.42
N ILE A 108 17.72 7.72 9.82
CA ILE A 108 18.06 8.27 11.14
C ILE A 108 17.40 7.43 12.23
N ALA A 109 16.14 7.02 12.05
CA ALA A 109 15.43 6.15 12.97
C ALA A 109 16.16 4.82 13.19
N LEU A 110 16.66 4.19 12.12
CA LEU A 110 17.46 2.97 12.19
C LEU A 110 18.76 3.15 12.97
N LYS A 111 19.48 4.25 12.75
CA LYS A 111 20.74 4.53 13.48
C LYS A 111 20.51 4.76 14.97
N ASN A 112 19.46 5.48 15.31
CA ASN A 112 19.14 5.77 16.70
C ASN A 112 18.70 4.52 17.48
N MET A 113 18.04 3.58 16.81
CA MET A 113 17.60 2.32 17.41
C MET A 113 18.77 1.37 17.71
N GLN A 114 19.80 1.34 16.87
CA GLN A 114 21.03 0.55 17.13
C GLN A 114 21.83 1.06 18.32
N ALA A 115 21.71 2.35 18.66
CA ALA A 115 22.38 2.94 19.80
C ALA A 115 21.67 2.67 21.17
N SER A 116 20.46 2.13 21.14
CA SER A 116 19.60 1.94 22.33
C SER A 116 19.39 0.47 22.70
N LEU A 117 20.29 -0.44 22.35
CA LEU A 117 20.23 -1.83 22.81
C LEU A 117 20.82 -1.93 24.24
N PRO A 118 20.27 -2.72 25.21
CA PRO A 118 19.39 -3.87 25.02
C PRO A 118 18.23 -3.98 26.02
N ASP A 119 17.08 -3.52 25.72
CA ASP A 119 15.90 -4.06 26.38
C ASP A 119 14.87 -4.39 25.30
N ASN A 120 14.45 -5.68 25.28
CA ASN A 120 13.51 -6.28 24.33
C ASN A 120 12.10 -5.64 24.44
N HIS A 121 11.95 -4.38 24.07
CA HIS A 121 10.64 -3.70 24.12
C HIS A 121 9.82 -3.87 22.83
N GLY A 122 10.42 -4.34 21.73
CA GLY A 122 9.67 -4.61 20.50
C GLY A 122 8.83 -5.88 20.58
N ILE A 123 7.60 -5.82 20.09
CA ILE A 123 6.73 -7.01 19.97
C ILE A 123 7.31 -7.96 18.92
N LEU A 124 7.75 -9.12 19.38
CA LEU A 124 8.34 -10.14 18.53
C LEU A 124 7.29 -10.79 17.63
N PRO A 125 7.64 -11.18 16.39
CA PRO A 125 6.73 -11.90 15.47
C PRO A 125 6.10 -13.16 16.10
N LYS A 126 6.85 -13.86 16.95
CA LYS A 126 6.37 -15.04 17.68
C LYS A 126 5.23 -14.70 18.64
N GLN A 127 5.31 -13.58 19.34
CA GLN A 127 4.25 -13.15 20.27
C GLN A 127 2.97 -12.79 19.53
N VAL A 128 3.08 -12.12 18.37
CA VAL A 128 1.94 -11.85 17.49
C VAL A 128 1.32 -13.16 16.99
N GLY A 129 2.14 -14.12 16.54
CA GLY A 129 1.67 -15.43 16.11
C GLY A 129 0.92 -16.18 17.21
N ILE A 130 1.49 -16.25 18.43
CA ILE A 130 0.82 -16.89 19.57
C ILE A 130 -0.52 -16.19 19.88
N SER A 131 -0.56 -14.87 19.89
CA SER A 131 -1.79 -14.12 20.16
C SER A 131 -2.87 -14.39 19.11
N LEU A 132 -2.51 -14.40 17.82
CA LEU A 132 -3.44 -14.66 16.72
C LEU A 132 -4.01 -16.08 16.76
N PHE A 133 -3.18 -17.07 17.04
CA PHE A 133 -3.60 -18.49 17.04
C PHE A 133 -4.03 -19.02 18.41
N SER A 134 -4.13 -18.18 19.42
CA SER A 134 -4.73 -18.51 20.72
C SER A 134 -5.93 -17.64 21.02
N THR A 135 -5.70 -16.41 21.45
CA THR A 135 -6.77 -15.49 21.91
C THR A 135 -7.65 -15.01 20.77
N TYR A 136 -7.07 -14.77 19.59
CA TYR A 136 -7.78 -14.20 18.43
C TYR A 136 -8.05 -15.21 17.31
N LEU A 137 -8.06 -16.51 17.63
CA LEU A 137 -8.26 -17.59 16.65
C LEU A 137 -9.53 -17.40 15.82
N LEU A 138 -10.64 -17.06 16.46
CA LEU A 138 -11.92 -16.82 15.76
C LEU A 138 -11.83 -15.66 14.77
N ALA A 139 -11.11 -14.59 15.11
CA ALA A 139 -10.91 -13.46 14.22
C ALA A 139 -10.08 -13.85 12.98
N VAL A 140 -9.08 -14.72 13.15
CA VAL A 140 -8.27 -15.25 12.04
C VAL A 140 -9.12 -16.12 11.11
N GLU A 141 -9.99 -16.98 11.66
CA GLU A 141 -10.91 -17.81 10.85
C GLU A 141 -11.89 -16.98 10.04
N ILE A 142 -12.50 -15.95 10.68
CA ILE A 142 -13.42 -15.02 10.00
C ILE A 142 -12.66 -14.27 8.88
N ALA A 143 -11.45 -13.81 9.15
CA ALA A 143 -10.63 -13.13 8.14
C ALA A 143 -10.30 -14.05 6.96
N ALA A 144 -10.01 -15.33 7.19
CA ALA A 144 -9.75 -16.31 6.14
C ALA A 144 -11.00 -16.55 5.27
N ILE A 145 -12.18 -16.66 5.87
CA ILE A 145 -13.46 -16.79 5.14
C ILE A 145 -13.72 -15.52 4.31
N LEU A 146 -13.47 -14.34 4.87
CA LEU A 146 -13.65 -13.07 4.18
C LEU A 146 -12.73 -12.95 2.95
N LEU A 147 -11.47 -13.35 3.09
CA LEU A 147 -10.50 -13.37 1.99
C LEU A 147 -10.94 -14.34 0.89
N MET A 148 -11.39 -15.54 1.26
CA MET A 148 -11.91 -16.52 0.30
C MET A 148 -13.15 -15.97 -0.43
N ALA A 149 -14.09 -15.37 0.29
CA ALA A 149 -15.28 -14.75 -0.30
C ALA A 149 -14.89 -13.62 -1.26
N GLY A 150 -13.88 -12.82 -0.93
CA GLY A 150 -13.34 -11.77 -1.80
C GLY A 150 -12.79 -12.34 -3.11
N VAL A 151 -12.00 -13.42 -3.06
CA VAL A 151 -11.45 -14.07 -4.26
C VAL A 151 -12.56 -14.65 -5.15
N ILE A 152 -13.53 -15.36 -4.54
CA ILE A 152 -14.67 -15.93 -5.29
C ILE A 152 -15.52 -14.83 -5.91
N GLY A 153 -15.79 -13.75 -5.16
CA GLY A 153 -16.53 -12.60 -5.64
C GLY A 153 -15.84 -11.91 -6.81
N ALA A 154 -14.54 -11.67 -6.70
CA ALA A 154 -13.75 -11.07 -7.77
C ALA A 154 -13.74 -11.94 -9.04
N TYR A 155 -13.59 -13.26 -8.89
CA TYR A 155 -13.68 -14.20 -10.01
C TYR A 155 -15.05 -14.18 -10.67
N HIS A 156 -16.12 -14.18 -9.89
CA HIS A 156 -17.49 -14.18 -10.40
C HIS A 156 -17.83 -12.89 -11.17
N LEU A 157 -17.40 -11.74 -10.67
CA LEU A 157 -17.58 -10.44 -11.30
C LEU A 157 -16.70 -10.27 -12.55
N GLY A 158 -15.48 -10.79 -12.53
CA GLY A 158 -14.54 -10.72 -13.66
C GLY A 158 -14.83 -11.72 -14.77
N SER A 159 -15.60 -12.77 -14.51
CA SER A 159 -15.93 -13.81 -15.48
C SER A 159 -16.99 -13.32 -16.47
N GLN A 160 -16.56 -12.93 -17.68
CA GLN A 160 -17.49 -12.65 -18.77
C GLN A 160 -18.07 -13.97 -19.32
N LYS A 161 -19.39 -14.14 -19.22
CA LYS A 161 -20.08 -15.21 -19.93
C LYS A 161 -19.89 -15.01 -21.44
N LYS A 162 -19.07 -15.83 -22.09
CA LYS A 162 -19.02 -15.89 -23.55
C LYS A 162 -20.43 -16.21 -24.03
N LYS A 163 -21.07 -15.26 -24.75
CA LYS A 163 -22.28 -15.57 -25.53
C LYS A 163 -21.88 -16.66 -26.49
N VAL A 164 -22.33 -17.87 -26.25
CA VAL A 164 -22.24 -18.96 -27.24
C VAL A 164 -23.23 -18.61 -28.32
N THR A 165 -22.77 -17.90 -29.35
CA THR A 165 -23.56 -17.67 -30.56
C THR A 165 -23.58 -19.02 -31.27
N HIS A 166 -24.72 -19.71 -31.21
CA HIS A 166 -24.91 -20.93 -31.97
C HIS A 166 -24.80 -20.59 -33.44
N ARG A 167 -23.89 -21.27 -34.13
CA ARG A 167 -23.53 -21.11 -35.55
C ARG A 167 -24.72 -21.24 -36.52
N PHE A 168 -25.88 -21.66 -36.02
CA PHE A 168 -27.12 -21.90 -36.79
C PHE A 168 -28.13 -20.74 -36.75
N LEU A 169 -27.79 -19.61 -36.13
CA LEU A 169 -28.69 -18.43 -36.02
C LEU A 169 -28.23 -17.23 -36.88
N GLU A 170 -27.18 -17.39 -37.70
CA GLU A 170 -26.87 -16.44 -38.77
C GLU A 170 -27.72 -16.76 -39.99
N LYS A 171 -28.87 -16.12 -40.11
CA LYS A 171 -29.59 -15.88 -41.36
C LYS A 171 -29.80 -14.40 -41.50
#